data_d9d9b33c24232cfdb008826f1d4f7b4a
#
_entry.id   d9d9b33c24232cfdb008826f1d4f7b4a
#
_cell.length_a   1.000
_cell.length_b   1.000
_cell.length_c   1.000
_cell.angle_alpha   90.00
_cell.angle_beta   90.00
_cell.angle_gamma   90.00
#
_symmetry.space_group_name_H-M   'P 1'
#
loop_
_entity.id
_entity.type
_entity.pdbx_description
1 polymer ?
#
loop_
_entity_poly.entity_id
_entity_poly.type
_entity_poly.pdbx_seq_one_letter_code
_entity_poly.pdbx_strand_id
1 'polypeptide(L)'
;MTDETPASTETLAADALDAALAERTAELEAKLQLRLVRAELKAHAIRAGMVDLDGLKLVDTTGLTLNDQDEVDGADQLMSNLRRAKPWLFGASTSSTSSAAAPPAQAPRAKLATEMTDAEWQASRAEMLRRL
;
A
#
# COMPACT_ATOMS: atom_id res chain seq x y z
N MET A 1 -2.31 -41.79 58.76
CA MET A 1 -1.15 -41.70 57.87
C MET A 1 -1.60 -41.25 56.53
N THR A 2 -1.59 -39.97 56.38
CA THR A 2 -1.93 -39.32 55.11
C THR A 2 -0.68 -39.30 54.29
N ASP A 3 -0.55 -40.26 53.45
CA ASP A 3 0.46 -40.26 52.41
C ASP A 3 -0.05 -39.41 51.28
N GLU A 4 -0.04 -38.09 51.51
CA GLU A 4 -0.16 -37.15 50.44
C GLU A 4 1.11 -37.22 49.61
N THR A 5 1.04 -38.05 48.62
CA THR A 5 2.12 -38.17 47.66
C THR A 5 2.30 -36.85 46.99
N PRO A 6 3.48 -36.17 47.12
CA PRO A 6 3.75 -34.94 46.45
C PRO A 6 3.68 -35.06 44.92
N ALA A 7 3.64 -36.27 44.41
CA ALA A 7 3.49 -36.63 43.02
C ALA A 7 2.19 -36.07 42.37
N SER A 8 1.08 -36.01 43.11
CA SER A 8 -0.19 -35.46 42.54
C SER A 8 -0.18 -33.96 42.37
N THR A 9 0.48 -33.25 43.29
CA THR A 9 0.66 -31.80 43.19
C THR A 9 1.67 -31.41 42.09
N GLU A 10 2.72 -32.20 41.93
CA GLU A 10 3.69 -32.04 40.85
C GLU A 10 3.07 -32.33 39.49
N THR A 11 2.19 -33.33 39.37
CA THR A 11 1.47 -33.68 38.15
C THR A 11 0.50 -32.57 37.77
N LEU A 12 -0.25 -32.02 38.72
CA LEU A 12 -1.14 -30.87 38.46
C LEU A 12 -0.39 -29.62 38.06
N ALA A 13 0.76 -29.33 38.66
CA ALA A 13 1.62 -28.22 38.31
C ALA A 13 2.25 -28.42 36.93
N ALA A 14 2.64 -29.64 36.59
CA ALA A 14 3.15 -29.98 35.26
C ALA A 14 2.05 -29.85 34.18
N ASP A 15 0.83 -30.32 34.46
CA ASP A 15 -0.30 -30.19 33.55
C ASP A 15 -0.68 -28.72 33.34
N ALA A 16 -0.67 -27.90 34.39
CA ALA A 16 -0.92 -26.48 34.33
C ALA A 16 0.17 -25.75 33.51
N LEU A 17 1.40 -26.14 33.69
CA LEU A 17 2.55 -25.61 32.92
C LEU A 17 2.45 -25.99 31.45
N ASP A 18 2.13 -27.23 31.15
CA ASP A 18 1.95 -27.72 29.77
C ASP A 18 0.80 -26.98 29.07
N ALA A 19 -0.31 -26.76 29.78
CA ALA A 19 -1.43 -25.98 29.27
C ALA A 19 -1.04 -24.52 29.01
N ALA A 20 -0.29 -23.90 29.91
CA ALA A 20 0.20 -22.53 29.74
C ALA A 20 1.20 -22.44 28.57
N LEU A 21 2.08 -23.40 28.40
CA LEU A 21 3.00 -23.49 27.28
C LEU A 21 2.26 -23.67 25.96
N ALA A 22 1.27 -24.56 25.92
CA ALA A 22 0.44 -24.79 24.74
C ALA A 22 -0.32 -23.51 24.32
N GLU A 23 -0.89 -22.81 25.27
CA GLU A 23 -1.56 -21.53 25.03
C GLU A 23 -0.59 -20.48 24.51
N ARG A 24 0.57 -20.35 25.11
CA ARG A 24 1.61 -19.43 24.69
C ARG A 24 2.15 -19.74 23.28
N THR A 25 2.33 -21.03 23.02
CA THR A 25 2.76 -21.50 21.69
C THR A 25 1.72 -21.17 20.64
N ALA A 26 0.44 -21.43 20.92
CA ALA A 26 -0.66 -21.09 20.03
C ALA A 26 -0.74 -19.58 19.74
N GLU A 27 -0.56 -18.74 20.75
CA GLU A 27 -0.49 -17.28 20.57
C GLU A 27 0.68 -16.86 19.67
N LEU A 28 1.85 -17.43 19.89
CA LEU A 28 3.04 -17.12 19.09
C LEU A 28 2.88 -17.58 17.65
N GLU A 29 2.32 -18.76 17.44
CA GLU A 29 2.02 -19.27 16.09
C GLU A 29 1.01 -18.38 15.38
N ALA A 30 -0.05 -17.95 16.04
CA ALA A 30 -1.03 -17.02 15.48
C ALA A 30 -0.40 -15.67 15.10
N LYS A 31 0.48 -15.14 15.94
CA LYS A 31 1.22 -13.91 15.65
C LYS A 31 2.17 -14.07 14.48
N LEU A 32 2.87 -15.20 14.40
CA LEU A 32 3.77 -15.52 13.29
C LEU A 32 3.00 -15.65 11.97
N GLN A 33 1.88 -16.37 11.98
CA GLN A 33 1.02 -16.49 10.79
C GLN A 33 0.54 -15.13 10.30
N LEU A 34 0.07 -14.27 11.21
CA LEU A 34 -0.31 -12.91 10.86
C LEU A 34 0.81 -12.10 10.23
N ARG A 35 2.02 -12.23 10.76
CA ARG A 35 3.21 -11.57 10.19
C ARG A 35 3.54 -12.10 8.80
N LEU A 36 3.48 -13.41 8.62
CA LEU A 36 3.72 -14.04 7.31
C LEU A 36 2.68 -13.62 6.29
N VAL A 37 1.40 -13.66 6.65
CA VAL A 37 0.32 -13.17 5.77
C VAL A 37 0.55 -11.72 5.36
N ARG A 38 0.91 -10.86 6.28
CA ARG A 38 1.20 -9.45 5.97
C ARG A 38 2.42 -9.28 5.08
N ALA A 39 3.47 -10.05 5.32
CA ALA A 39 4.69 -10.02 4.51
C ALA A 39 4.43 -10.48 3.08
N GLU A 40 3.71 -11.59 2.91
CA GLU A 40 3.32 -12.10 1.60
C GLU A 40 2.36 -11.16 0.88
N LEU A 41 1.40 -10.63 1.60
CA LEU A 41 0.47 -9.65 1.04
C LEU A 41 1.21 -8.38 0.56
N LYS A 42 2.21 -7.94 1.31
CA LYS A 42 3.08 -6.84 0.91
C LYS A 42 3.87 -7.17 -0.37
N ALA A 43 4.40 -8.38 -0.47
CA ALA A 43 5.08 -8.85 -1.67
C ALA A 43 4.14 -8.89 -2.89
N HIS A 44 2.92 -9.38 -2.71
CA HIS A 44 1.89 -9.36 -3.75
C HIS A 44 1.51 -7.93 -4.17
N ALA A 45 1.39 -7.03 -3.21
CA ALA A 45 1.08 -5.62 -3.47
C ALA A 45 2.18 -4.96 -4.32
N ILE A 46 3.43 -5.22 -4.02
CA ILE A 46 4.57 -4.72 -4.80
C ILE A 46 4.54 -5.28 -6.23
N ARG A 47 4.29 -6.57 -6.40
CA ARG A 47 4.15 -7.20 -7.72
C ARG A 47 2.96 -6.64 -8.51
N ALA A 48 1.88 -6.30 -7.82
CA ALA A 48 0.69 -5.70 -8.43
C ALA A 48 0.88 -4.21 -8.79
N GLY A 49 2.00 -3.60 -8.39
CA GLY A 49 2.31 -2.21 -8.66
C GLY A 49 1.73 -1.21 -7.66
N MET A 50 1.45 -1.66 -6.44
CA MET A 50 1.00 -0.77 -5.38
C MET A 50 2.11 0.21 -5.00
N VAL A 51 1.80 1.49 -5.01
CA VAL A 51 2.74 2.56 -4.67
C VAL A 51 2.67 2.90 -3.19
N ASP A 52 1.48 2.89 -2.62
CA ASP A 52 1.26 3.17 -1.21
C ASP A 52 0.98 1.88 -0.44
N LEU A 53 2.02 1.31 0.14
CA LEU A 53 1.94 0.08 0.94
C LEU A 53 1.26 0.29 2.30
N ASP A 54 1.18 1.51 2.78
CA ASP A 54 0.46 1.82 4.01
C ASP A 54 -1.05 1.60 3.88
N GLY A 55 -1.56 1.65 2.65
CA GLY A 55 -2.92 1.28 2.34
C GLY A 55 -3.29 -0.16 2.71
N LEU A 56 -2.31 -1.06 2.79
CA LEU A 56 -2.52 -2.44 3.26
C LEU A 56 -2.95 -2.54 4.72
N LYS A 57 -2.63 -1.56 5.54
CA LYS A 57 -3.07 -1.51 6.95
C LYS A 57 -4.57 -1.35 7.08
N LEU A 58 -5.21 -0.79 6.07
CA LEU A 58 -6.65 -0.57 6.00
C LEU A 58 -7.41 -1.77 5.44
N VAL A 59 -6.68 -2.76 4.92
CA VAL A 59 -7.27 -3.95 4.32
C VAL A 59 -7.53 -4.98 5.41
N ASP A 60 -8.72 -5.55 5.38
CA ASP A 60 -9.07 -6.65 6.26
C ASP A 60 -8.37 -7.93 5.81
N THR A 61 -7.46 -8.40 6.65
CA THR A 61 -6.68 -9.63 6.42
C THR A 61 -7.26 -10.84 7.14
N THR A 62 -8.40 -10.69 7.81
CA THR A 62 -8.96 -11.69 8.71
C THR A 62 -9.37 -12.99 8.00
N GLY A 63 -9.65 -12.95 6.71
CA GLY A 63 -10.03 -14.12 5.92
C GLY A 63 -8.91 -14.74 5.12
N LEU A 64 -7.70 -14.19 5.21
CA LEU A 64 -6.57 -14.66 4.44
C LEU A 64 -5.81 -15.76 5.18
N THR A 65 -5.58 -16.85 4.52
CA THR A 65 -4.82 -18.00 5.02
C THR A 65 -3.62 -18.28 4.15
N LEU A 66 -2.58 -18.81 4.76
CA LEU A 66 -1.42 -19.32 4.03
C LEU A 66 -1.70 -20.74 3.56
N ASN A 67 -1.33 -21.04 2.31
CA ASN A 67 -1.33 -22.39 1.79
C ASN A 67 -0.04 -23.12 2.20
N ASP A 68 0.10 -24.39 1.78
CA ASP A 68 1.27 -25.22 2.07
C ASP A 68 2.59 -24.69 1.47
N GLN A 69 2.50 -23.74 0.55
CA GLN A 69 3.62 -23.09 -0.13
C GLN A 69 3.94 -21.72 0.47
N ASP A 70 3.39 -21.40 1.64
CA ASP A 70 3.50 -20.10 2.30
C ASP A 70 2.98 -18.92 1.46
N GLU A 71 2.13 -19.19 0.48
CA GLU A 71 1.46 -18.17 -0.30
C GLU A 71 0.08 -17.85 0.30
N VAL A 72 -0.32 -16.61 0.20
CA VAL A 72 -1.64 -16.18 0.70
C VAL A 72 -2.71 -16.55 -0.31
N ASP A 73 -3.64 -17.41 0.10
CA ASP A 73 -4.82 -17.74 -0.71
C ASP A 73 -5.73 -16.52 -0.87
N GLY A 74 -6.08 -16.23 -2.11
CA GLY A 74 -6.96 -15.11 -2.43
C GLY A 74 -6.26 -13.74 -2.50
N ALA A 75 -4.92 -13.68 -2.42
CA ALA A 75 -4.17 -12.44 -2.52
C ALA A 75 -4.39 -11.73 -3.86
N ASP A 76 -4.39 -12.47 -4.96
CA ASP A 76 -4.62 -11.91 -6.30
C ASP A 76 -6.04 -11.32 -6.44
N GLN A 77 -7.02 -12.02 -5.90
CA GLN A 77 -8.41 -11.55 -5.86
C GLN A 77 -8.53 -10.28 -5.01
N LEU A 78 -7.88 -10.27 -3.86
CA LEU A 78 -7.85 -9.10 -2.98
C LEU A 78 -7.20 -7.90 -3.67
N MET A 79 -6.08 -8.10 -4.35
CA MET A 79 -5.40 -7.03 -5.08
C MET A 79 -6.25 -6.50 -6.22
N SER A 80 -6.96 -7.36 -6.95
CA SER A 80 -7.88 -6.97 -8.01
C SER A 80 -9.05 -6.15 -7.47
N ASN A 81 -9.64 -6.57 -6.36
CA ASN A 81 -10.72 -5.84 -5.70
C ASN A 81 -10.24 -4.50 -5.18
N LEU A 82 -9.07 -4.47 -4.58
CA LEU A 82 -8.46 -3.25 -4.05
C LEU A 82 -8.15 -2.25 -5.17
N ARG A 83 -7.66 -2.72 -6.31
CA ARG A 83 -7.41 -1.89 -7.50
C ARG A 83 -8.69 -1.26 -8.03
N ARG A 84 -9.81 -1.97 -7.99
CA ARG A 84 -11.12 -1.43 -8.38
C ARG A 84 -11.66 -0.42 -7.39
N ALA A 85 -11.54 -0.72 -6.10
CA ALA A 85 -12.08 0.12 -5.03
C ALA A 85 -11.22 1.36 -4.77
N LYS A 86 -9.91 1.21 -4.85
CA LYS A 86 -8.93 2.25 -4.49
C LYS A 86 -7.80 2.33 -5.51
N PRO A 87 -8.08 2.80 -6.73
CA PRO A 87 -7.09 2.82 -7.81
C PRO A 87 -5.88 3.70 -7.50
N TRP A 88 -6.01 4.70 -6.63
CA TRP A 88 -4.92 5.59 -6.24
C TRP A 88 -3.80 4.89 -5.48
N LEU A 89 -4.07 3.74 -4.83
CA LEU A 89 -3.04 2.97 -4.13
C LEU A 89 -2.04 2.32 -5.08
N PHE A 90 -2.42 2.09 -6.33
CA PHE A 90 -1.59 1.46 -7.36
C PHE A 90 -0.87 2.48 -8.27
N GLY A 91 -0.79 3.72 -7.80
CA GLY A 91 -0.39 4.81 -8.66
C GLY A 91 -1.48 5.11 -9.69
N ALA A 92 -1.50 6.28 -10.27
CA ALA A 92 -2.23 6.46 -11.49
C ALA A 92 -1.69 5.38 -12.43
N SER A 93 -2.45 4.31 -12.68
CA SER A 93 -2.28 3.65 -13.93
C SER A 93 -2.41 4.80 -14.91
N THR A 94 -1.32 5.20 -15.44
CA THR A 94 -1.32 5.72 -16.75
C THR A 94 -1.84 4.57 -17.59
N SER A 95 -3.13 4.28 -17.48
CA SER A 95 -3.85 3.86 -18.64
C SER A 95 -3.57 5.00 -19.60
N SER A 96 -2.52 4.83 -20.31
CA SER A 96 -2.13 5.56 -21.47
C SER A 96 -3.11 5.29 -22.60
N THR A 97 -4.36 5.33 -22.28
CA THR A 97 -5.42 5.84 -23.10
C THR A 97 -5.70 7.28 -22.73
N SER A 98 -4.73 7.99 -22.23
CA SER A 98 -4.57 9.29 -22.77
C SER A 98 -4.10 9.02 -24.19
N SER A 99 -5.00 8.85 -25.07
CA SER A 99 -4.94 9.58 -26.30
C SER A 99 -4.19 10.84 -25.91
N ALA A 100 -2.91 10.89 -26.27
CA ALA A 100 -2.13 12.10 -26.10
C ALA A 100 -2.88 13.13 -26.92
N ALA A 101 -3.81 13.80 -26.30
CA ALA A 101 -4.13 15.14 -26.71
C ALA A 101 -2.77 15.81 -26.67
N ALA A 102 -2.22 16.03 -27.85
CA ALA A 102 -0.98 16.79 -27.98
C ALA A 102 -1.10 17.95 -27.01
N PRO A 103 -0.12 18.19 -26.15
CA PRO A 103 -0.23 19.29 -25.20
C PRO A 103 -0.68 20.49 -26.00
N PRO A 104 -1.72 21.22 -25.57
CA PRO A 104 -2.23 22.34 -26.34
C PRO A 104 -1.01 23.16 -26.72
N ALA A 105 -0.85 23.39 -28.01
CA ALA A 105 0.31 24.09 -28.53
C ALA A 105 0.52 25.29 -27.61
N GLN A 106 1.64 25.32 -26.92
CA GLN A 106 1.91 26.39 -25.96
C GLN A 106 1.69 27.69 -26.72
N ALA A 107 0.79 28.49 -26.22
CA ALA A 107 0.57 29.83 -26.79
C ALA A 107 1.96 30.45 -26.98
N PRO A 108 2.25 31.02 -28.13
CA PRO A 108 3.60 31.52 -28.41
C PRO A 108 4.00 32.39 -27.24
N ARG A 109 5.09 31.98 -26.58
CA ARG A 109 5.61 32.67 -25.40
C ARG A 109 5.82 34.14 -25.78
N ALA A 110 5.14 35.02 -25.03
CA ALA A 110 5.35 36.44 -25.23
C ALA A 110 6.86 36.76 -25.13
N LYS A 111 7.43 37.35 -26.12
CA LYS A 111 8.84 37.76 -26.11
C LYS A 111 9.08 38.66 -24.91
N LEU A 112 10.16 38.43 -24.21
CA LEU A 112 10.59 39.34 -23.15
C LEU A 112 11.01 40.67 -23.78
N ALA A 113 10.82 41.77 -23.08
CA ALA A 113 11.19 43.08 -23.53
C ALA A 113 12.67 43.20 -23.96
N THR A 114 13.54 42.39 -23.37
CA THR A 114 14.96 42.29 -23.69
C THR A 114 15.25 41.56 -25.01
N GLU A 115 14.31 40.76 -25.49
CA GLU A 115 14.38 39.97 -26.73
C GLU A 115 13.70 40.69 -27.91
N MET A 116 13.00 41.78 -27.64
CA MET A 116 12.31 42.59 -28.65
C MET A 116 13.24 43.59 -29.32
N THR A 117 13.04 43.75 -30.60
CA THR A 117 13.64 44.89 -31.30
C THR A 117 12.95 46.18 -30.88
N ASP A 118 13.60 47.34 -31.07
CA ASP A 118 13.01 48.63 -30.72
C ASP A 118 11.65 48.88 -31.38
N ALA A 119 11.46 48.44 -32.63
CA ALA A 119 10.22 48.54 -33.35
C ALA A 119 9.13 47.66 -32.73
N GLU A 120 9.44 46.42 -32.35
CA GLU A 120 8.53 45.51 -31.69
C GLU A 120 8.14 46.01 -30.29
N TRP A 121 9.11 46.57 -29.57
CA TRP A 121 8.86 47.13 -28.25
C TRP A 121 7.93 48.35 -28.31
N GLN A 122 8.15 49.26 -29.29
CA GLN A 122 7.30 50.41 -29.50
C GLN A 122 5.88 50.03 -29.90
N ALA A 123 5.73 48.98 -30.74
CA ALA A 123 4.43 48.46 -31.14
C ALA A 123 3.70 47.85 -29.94
N SER A 124 4.37 47.06 -29.11
CA SER A 124 3.84 46.48 -27.88
C SER A 124 3.38 47.53 -26.87
N ARG A 125 4.23 48.56 -26.70
CA ARG A 125 3.93 49.69 -25.83
C ARG A 125 2.69 50.46 -26.30
N ALA A 126 2.62 50.73 -27.58
CA ALA A 126 1.45 51.42 -28.17
C ALA A 126 0.18 50.65 -28.01
N GLU A 127 0.25 49.28 -28.11
CA GLU A 127 -0.90 48.43 -27.90
C GLU A 127 -1.32 48.42 -26.44
N MET A 128 -0.41 48.36 -25.47
CA MET A 128 -0.71 48.46 -24.05
C MET A 128 -1.36 49.77 -23.68
N LEU A 129 -0.86 50.89 -24.22
CA LEU A 129 -1.45 52.21 -24.01
C LEU A 129 -2.87 52.36 -24.60
N ARG A 130 -3.12 51.61 -25.66
CA ARG A 130 -4.45 51.61 -26.33
C ARG A 130 -5.48 50.83 -25.51
N ARG A 131 -5.05 49.91 -24.70
CA ARG A 131 -5.93 49.13 -23.81
C ARG A 131 -6.24 49.83 -22.47
N LEU A 132 -5.59 50.88 -22.16
CA LEU A 132 -5.88 51.77 -21.06
C LEU A 132 -7.02 52.72 -21.49
#